data_ff2ffbd7e40750e7f944e881bceb03e8
#
_entry.id   ff2ffbd7e40750e7f944e881bceb03e8
#
_cell.length_a   1.000
_cell.length_b   1.000
_cell.length_c   1.000
_cell.angle_alpha   90.00
_cell.angle_beta   90.00
_cell.angle_gamma   90.00
#
_symmetry.space_group_name_H-M   'P 1'
#
loop_
_entity.id
_entity.type
_entity.pdbx_description
1 polymer ?
#
loop_
_entity_poly.entity_id
_entity_poly.type
_entity_poly.pdbx_seq_one_letter_code
_entity_poly.pdbx_strand_id
1 'polypeptide(L)'
;MLMLMHDFIKKIIFFYFLFSSFQSFSNDYWQQRVEYKIKIDFDHKNHQFIGNQSLNYFNNSPDTLTKVFFHLYFNAFQPGSMMDVRSRSLPDPDRRVMDRISKLNKNEIGFHEINKIQQNGEDLNHHIQGTILEVELIKPLLPNQSTSFYLEYFSQVPAQIRRSGRNNKEGIDYSMAQWFPKMAEYDKNGWHANPYIAREFYAPWGDFDVSISIHKNYIIGATGILLNKIK
;
A
#
# COMPACT_ATOMS: atom_id res chain seq x y z
N MET A 1 -40.08 51.92 -30.11
CA MET A 1 -38.89 52.05 -29.25
C MET A 1 -38.94 51.13 -28.02
N LEU A 2 -40.03 51.08 -27.30
CA LEU A 2 -40.16 50.17 -26.11
C LEU A 2 -40.07 48.68 -26.45
N MET A 3 -40.60 48.24 -27.56
CA MET A 3 -40.60 46.83 -27.95
C MET A 3 -39.23 46.30 -28.33
N LEU A 4 -38.39 47.11 -29.00
CA LEU A 4 -37.04 46.75 -29.34
C LEU A 4 -36.11 46.69 -28.09
N MET A 5 -36.38 47.54 -27.11
CA MET A 5 -35.65 47.55 -25.84
C MET A 5 -35.98 46.30 -25.00
N HIS A 6 -37.20 45.83 -25.05
CA HIS A 6 -37.62 44.61 -24.33
C HIS A 6 -36.98 43.35 -24.91
N ASP A 7 -36.92 43.22 -26.24
CA ASP A 7 -36.23 42.11 -26.90
C ASP A 7 -34.68 42.12 -26.68
N PHE A 8 -34.10 43.29 -26.61
CA PHE A 8 -32.66 43.42 -26.29
C PHE A 8 -32.36 42.98 -24.84
N ILE A 9 -33.21 43.38 -23.89
CA ILE A 9 -33.07 42.96 -22.48
C ILE A 9 -33.24 41.44 -22.34
N LYS A 10 -34.20 40.82 -23.02
CA LYS A 10 -34.37 39.35 -23.01
C LYS A 10 -33.15 38.62 -23.57
N LYS A 11 -32.52 39.12 -24.61
CA LYS A 11 -31.30 38.55 -25.15
C LYS A 11 -30.11 38.66 -24.19
N ILE A 12 -29.96 39.79 -23.47
CA ILE A 12 -28.94 39.98 -22.46
C ILE A 12 -29.15 39.01 -21.28
N ILE A 13 -30.37 38.85 -20.79
CA ILE A 13 -30.70 37.94 -19.72
C ILE A 13 -30.45 36.48 -20.16
N PHE A 14 -30.83 36.12 -21.37
CA PHE A 14 -30.56 34.79 -21.94
C PHE A 14 -29.06 34.49 -22.07
N PHE A 15 -28.28 35.47 -22.54
CA PHE A 15 -26.81 35.37 -22.60
C PHE A 15 -26.17 35.26 -21.21
N TYR A 16 -26.66 36.01 -20.23
CA TYR A 16 -26.19 35.94 -18.86
C TYR A 16 -26.47 34.57 -18.22
N PHE A 17 -27.65 34.00 -18.49
CA PHE A 17 -28.00 32.63 -18.06
C PHE A 17 -27.14 31.56 -18.73
N LEU A 18 -26.81 31.72 -19.99
CA LEU A 18 -25.90 30.84 -20.74
C LEU A 18 -24.48 30.86 -20.17
N PHE A 19 -23.97 32.02 -19.77
CA PHE A 19 -22.64 32.17 -19.20
C PHE A 19 -22.57 31.77 -17.72
N SER A 20 -23.63 31.92 -16.95
CA SER A 20 -23.66 31.50 -15.53
C SER A 20 -23.77 29.99 -15.33
N SER A 21 -24.11 29.22 -16.38
CA SER A 21 -24.23 27.76 -16.32
C SER A 21 -22.91 27.01 -16.42
N PHE A 22 -21.79 27.70 -16.64
CA PHE A 22 -20.46 27.10 -16.82
C PHE A 22 -19.53 27.21 -15.60
N GLN A 23 -20.06 27.33 -14.40
CA GLN A 23 -19.25 27.03 -13.21
C GLN A 23 -19.27 25.51 -12.99
N SER A 24 -18.56 24.78 -13.84
CA SER A 24 -18.15 23.42 -13.57
C SER A 24 -17.14 23.50 -12.42
N PHE A 25 -17.56 23.20 -11.20
CA PHE A 25 -16.65 22.89 -10.13
C PHE A 25 -15.99 21.55 -10.49
N SER A 26 -14.84 21.64 -11.13
CA SER A 26 -13.90 20.52 -11.15
C SER A 26 -13.54 20.28 -9.69
N ASN A 27 -14.00 19.17 -9.11
CA ASN A 27 -13.36 18.67 -7.91
C ASN A 27 -11.90 18.43 -8.30
N ASP A 28 -10.98 19.14 -7.66
CA ASP A 28 -9.56 18.92 -7.86
C ASP A 28 -9.26 17.47 -7.49
N TYR A 29 -9.18 16.62 -8.52
CA TYR A 29 -8.84 15.22 -8.34
C TYR A 29 -7.35 15.12 -8.09
N TRP A 30 -6.98 14.57 -6.94
CA TRP A 30 -5.59 14.33 -6.56
C TRP A 30 -5.39 12.87 -6.19
N GLN A 31 -4.17 12.41 -6.35
CA GLN A 31 -3.71 11.09 -5.91
C GLN A 31 -2.36 11.25 -5.24
N GLN A 32 -2.15 10.48 -4.20
CA GLN A 32 -0.84 10.39 -3.56
C GLN A 32 0.15 9.67 -4.47
N ARG A 33 1.44 9.95 -4.29
CA ARG A 33 2.53 9.31 -5.01
C ARG A 33 3.60 8.83 -4.07
N VAL A 34 4.20 7.70 -4.39
CA VAL A 34 5.32 7.12 -3.65
C VAL A 34 6.42 6.68 -4.60
N GLU A 35 7.66 6.94 -4.24
CA GLU A 35 8.84 6.39 -4.92
C GLU A 35 9.57 5.46 -3.97
N TYR A 36 9.65 4.18 -4.30
CA TYR A 36 10.26 3.16 -3.47
C TYR A 36 11.64 2.77 -3.98
N LYS A 37 12.59 2.62 -3.04
CA LYS A 37 13.84 1.94 -3.26
C LYS A 37 13.98 0.84 -2.21
N ILE A 38 13.89 -0.42 -2.64
CA ILE A 38 13.82 -1.58 -1.75
C ILE A 38 15.01 -2.49 -2.02
N LYS A 39 15.70 -2.89 -0.95
CA LYS A 39 16.75 -3.91 -1.02
C LYS A 39 16.39 -5.04 -0.08
N ILE A 40 16.44 -6.29 -0.55
CA ILE A 40 16.26 -7.45 0.30
C ILE A 40 17.41 -8.42 0.17
N ASP A 41 17.76 -9.03 1.29
CA ASP A 41 18.68 -10.16 1.39
C ASP A 41 17.89 -11.38 1.87
N PHE A 42 17.75 -12.36 0.98
CA PHE A 42 16.80 -13.46 1.13
C PHE A 42 17.51 -14.76 1.57
N ASP A 43 17.20 -15.21 2.78
CA ASP A 43 17.58 -16.53 3.29
C ASP A 43 16.55 -17.58 2.87
N HIS A 44 16.85 -18.27 1.80
CA HIS A 44 15.99 -19.35 1.26
C HIS A 44 15.91 -20.59 2.17
N LYS A 45 16.88 -20.80 3.07
CA LYS A 45 16.88 -21.96 3.98
C LYS A 45 15.86 -21.78 5.09
N ASN A 46 15.73 -20.56 5.60
CA ASN A 46 14.80 -20.22 6.67
C ASN A 46 13.51 -19.57 6.13
N HIS A 47 13.43 -19.32 4.82
CA HIS A 47 12.29 -18.65 4.17
C HIS A 47 12.04 -17.24 4.73
N GLN A 48 13.10 -16.53 5.01
CA GLN A 48 13.11 -15.22 5.66
C GLN A 48 13.93 -14.24 4.84
N PHE A 49 13.74 -12.95 5.09
CA PHE A 49 14.57 -11.92 4.49
C PHE A 49 14.69 -10.68 5.38
N ILE A 50 15.81 -9.99 5.25
CA ILE A 50 16.00 -8.64 5.77
C ILE A 50 15.70 -7.68 4.64
N GLY A 51 14.86 -6.68 4.93
CA GLY A 51 14.50 -5.62 4.00
C GLY A 51 14.97 -4.26 4.49
N ASN A 52 15.54 -3.49 3.55
CA ASN A 52 15.85 -2.08 3.71
C ASN A 52 15.06 -1.31 2.66
N GLN A 53 14.21 -0.41 3.10
CA GLN A 53 13.30 0.33 2.23
C GLN A 53 13.43 1.83 2.48
N SER A 54 13.84 2.55 1.45
CA SER A 54 13.68 4.02 1.42
C SER A 54 12.51 4.36 0.52
N LEU A 55 11.73 5.34 0.92
CA LEU A 55 10.65 5.85 0.08
C LEU A 55 10.47 7.34 0.23
N ASN A 56 10.13 8.02 -0.87
CA ASN A 56 9.65 9.39 -0.88
C ASN A 56 8.14 9.38 -1.03
N TYR A 57 7.44 10.02 -0.10
CA TYR A 57 6.00 10.16 -0.13
C TYR A 57 5.62 11.60 -0.43
N PHE A 58 4.76 11.79 -1.45
CA PHE A 58 4.29 13.09 -1.92
C PHE A 58 2.84 13.28 -1.47
N ASN A 59 2.61 14.31 -0.65
CA ASN A 59 1.27 14.67 -0.21
C ASN A 59 0.64 15.63 -1.24
N ASN A 60 -0.11 15.07 -2.17
CA ASN A 60 -0.85 15.83 -3.18
C ASN A 60 -2.26 16.22 -2.70
N SER A 61 -2.61 15.90 -1.46
CA SER A 61 -3.89 16.30 -0.86
C SER A 61 -3.88 17.75 -0.37
N PRO A 62 -5.04 18.37 -0.15
CA PRO A 62 -5.15 19.67 0.49
C PRO A 62 -4.90 19.61 2.01
N ASP A 63 -4.72 18.41 2.59
CA ASP A 63 -4.66 18.21 4.03
C ASP A 63 -3.23 18.16 4.54
N THR A 64 -3.03 18.60 5.80
CA THR A 64 -1.78 18.39 6.52
C THR A 64 -1.81 17.01 7.19
N LEU A 65 -0.85 16.15 6.89
CA LEU A 65 -0.74 14.83 7.45
C LEU A 65 0.16 14.84 8.69
N THR A 66 -0.35 14.36 9.82
CA THR A 66 0.41 14.25 11.09
C THR A 66 0.81 12.81 11.39
N LYS A 67 0.27 11.85 10.66
CA LYS A 67 0.58 10.43 10.73
C LYS A 67 0.50 9.78 9.36
N VAL A 68 1.14 8.63 9.21
CA VAL A 68 1.05 7.78 8.03
C VAL A 68 0.83 6.33 8.44
N PHE A 69 0.35 5.52 7.50
CA PHE A 69 0.07 4.12 7.74
C PHE A 69 0.73 3.24 6.69
N PHE A 70 1.16 2.05 7.11
CA PHE A 70 1.67 1.03 6.20
C PHE A 70 0.88 -0.27 6.40
N HIS A 71 0.67 -0.99 5.32
CA HIS A 71 0.15 -2.34 5.35
C HIS A 71 1.29 -3.36 5.53
N LEU A 72 1.13 -4.25 6.49
CA LEU A 72 1.99 -5.40 6.76
C LEU A 72 1.22 -6.68 6.41
N TYR A 73 1.06 -6.94 5.11
CA TYR A 73 0.14 -7.98 4.63
C TYR A 73 0.47 -9.40 5.12
N PHE A 74 1.75 -9.72 5.33
CA PHE A 74 2.17 -11.04 5.83
C PHE A 74 1.64 -11.32 7.23
N ASN A 75 1.42 -10.31 8.06
CA ASN A 75 0.88 -10.47 9.41
C ASN A 75 -0.55 -11.06 9.43
N ALA A 76 -1.25 -11.05 8.30
CA ALA A 76 -2.55 -11.71 8.20
C ALA A 76 -2.46 -13.24 8.24
N PHE A 77 -1.27 -13.81 7.94
CA PHE A 77 -1.06 -15.25 7.89
C PHE A 77 -0.50 -15.78 9.21
N GLN A 78 -1.19 -15.46 10.30
CA GLN A 78 -0.88 -15.90 11.65
C GLN A 78 -2.16 -16.44 12.32
N PRO A 79 -2.07 -17.57 13.07
CA PRO A 79 -3.19 -18.05 13.89
C PRO A 79 -3.71 -16.95 14.81
N GLY A 80 -5.02 -16.76 14.85
CA GLY A 80 -5.67 -15.69 15.62
C GLY A 80 -5.69 -14.32 14.93
N SER A 81 -5.09 -14.15 13.76
CA SER A 81 -5.21 -12.92 12.97
C SER A 81 -6.68 -12.63 12.61
N MET A 82 -6.98 -11.37 12.32
CA MET A 82 -8.33 -10.98 11.89
C MET A 82 -8.78 -11.76 10.65
N MET A 83 -7.88 -12.06 9.71
CA MET A 83 -8.19 -12.89 8.53
C MET A 83 -8.52 -14.32 8.96
N ASP A 84 -7.77 -14.92 9.87
CA ASP A 84 -8.01 -16.28 10.39
C ASP A 84 -9.37 -16.36 11.08
N VAL A 85 -9.61 -15.48 12.06
CA VAL A 85 -10.87 -15.46 12.82
C VAL A 85 -12.07 -15.29 11.89
N ARG A 86 -11.98 -14.32 10.98
CA ARG A 86 -13.05 -14.06 10.00
C ARG A 86 -13.29 -15.26 9.09
N SER A 87 -12.25 -15.89 8.58
CA SER A 87 -12.37 -17.02 7.65
C SER A 87 -13.03 -18.25 8.28
N ARG A 88 -12.89 -18.41 9.60
CA ARG A 88 -13.53 -19.49 10.35
C ARG A 88 -14.94 -19.17 10.84
N SER A 89 -15.32 -17.90 10.90
CA SER A 89 -16.61 -17.46 11.44
C SER A 89 -17.68 -17.18 10.38
N LEU A 90 -17.32 -17.08 9.10
CA LEU A 90 -18.27 -16.81 8.02
C LEU A 90 -19.00 -18.10 7.59
N PRO A 91 -20.30 -18.03 7.25
CA PRO A 91 -21.08 -19.19 6.74
C PRO A 91 -20.55 -19.70 5.39
N ASP A 92 -20.02 -18.81 4.54
CA ASP A 92 -19.44 -19.13 3.22
C ASP A 92 -18.03 -18.55 3.11
N PRO A 93 -17.03 -19.19 3.74
CA PRO A 93 -15.66 -18.70 3.75
C PRO A 93 -14.99 -18.92 2.40
N ASP A 94 -13.97 -18.07 2.10
CA ASP A 94 -13.08 -18.29 0.96
C ASP A 94 -12.42 -19.67 1.07
N ARG A 95 -12.74 -20.59 0.13
CA ARG A 95 -12.25 -21.97 0.10
C ARG A 95 -10.71 -22.08 0.06
N ARG A 96 -10.02 -21.01 -0.34
CA ARG A 96 -8.55 -20.96 -0.33
C ARG A 96 -7.98 -20.72 1.07
N VAL A 97 -8.77 -20.13 1.96
CA VAL A 97 -8.35 -19.78 3.33
C VAL A 97 -8.97 -20.75 4.34
N MET A 98 -10.28 -20.75 4.49
CA MET A 98 -11.01 -21.55 5.49
C MET A 98 -10.31 -21.52 6.87
N ASP A 99 -9.94 -22.67 7.38
CA ASP A 99 -9.23 -22.86 8.65
C ASP A 99 -7.70 -23.06 8.51
N ARG A 100 -7.16 -22.84 7.30
CA ARG A 100 -5.74 -23.11 6.99
C ARG A 100 -4.78 -22.24 7.80
N ILE A 101 -5.14 -20.98 8.06
CA ILE A 101 -4.27 -20.07 8.81
C ILE A 101 -4.14 -20.54 10.26
N SER A 102 -5.22 -21.00 10.90
CA SER A 102 -5.20 -21.49 12.28
C SER A 102 -4.32 -22.73 12.50
N LYS A 103 -3.97 -23.43 11.43
CA LYS A 103 -3.14 -24.64 11.44
C LYS A 103 -1.66 -24.38 11.18
N LEU A 104 -1.28 -23.15 10.82
CA LEU A 104 0.11 -22.80 10.56
C LEU A 104 0.94 -22.86 11.86
N ASN A 105 2.09 -23.52 11.77
CA ASN A 105 3.08 -23.50 12.85
C ASN A 105 4.01 -22.28 12.72
N LYS A 106 4.88 -22.08 13.71
CA LYS A 106 5.80 -20.94 13.78
C LYS A 106 6.72 -20.75 12.57
N ASN A 107 7.03 -21.83 11.85
CA ASN A 107 7.86 -21.77 10.64
C ASN A 107 7.04 -21.51 9.37
N GLU A 108 5.72 -21.60 9.44
CA GLU A 108 4.78 -21.48 8.31
C GLU A 108 4.01 -20.15 8.33
N ILE A 109 3.98 -19.46 9.46
CA ILE A 109 3.34 -18.15 9.55
C ILE A 109 4.07 -17.10 8.72
N GLY A 110 3.35 -16.04 8.37
CA GLY A 110 3.94 -14.84 7.76
C GLY A 110 4.00 -13.68 8.75
N PHE A 111 5.05 -12.89 8.69
CA PHE A 111 5.14 -11.66 9.48
C PHE A 111 6.11 -10.66 8.87
N HIS A 112 5.93 -9.40 9.26
CA HIS A 112 6.89 -8.33 9.17
C HIS A 112 7.16 -7.80 10.57
N GLU A 113 8.41 -7.77 10.97
CA GLU A 113 8.90 -7.14 12.19
C GLU A 113 9.66 -5.86 11.79
N ILE A 114 9.24 -4.72 12.32
CA ILE A 114 9.84 -3.42 12.00
C ILE A 114 10.91 -3.11 13.02
N ASN A 115 12.16 -3.17 12.59
CA ASN A 115 13.32 -2.92 13.45
C ASN A 115 13.62 -1.43 13.58
N LYS A 116 13.33 -0.66 12.51
CA LYS A 116 13.58 0.77 12.46
C LYS A 116 12.61 1.45 11.50
N ILE A 117 12.16 2.63 11.87
CA ILE A 117 11.47 3.55 10.96
C ILE A 117 11.91 4.98 11.23
N GLN A 118 12.18 5.73 10.17
CA GLN A 118 12.66 7.11 10.25
C GLN A 118 11.90 8.01 9.28
N GLN A 119 11.77 9.28 9.66
CA GLN A 119 11.38 10.40 8.78
C GLN A 119 12.58 11.33 8.62
N ASN A 120 13.08 11.52 7.39
CA ASN A 120 14.21 12.39 7.07
C ASN A 120 15.45 12.11 7.93
N GLY A 121 15.68 10.85 8.35
CA GLY A 121 16.79 10.41 9.18
C GLY A 121 16.54 10.45 10.69
N GLU A 122 15.40 10.94 11.16
CA GLU A 122 15.00 10.97 12.57
C GLU A 122 14.10 9.77 12.90
N ASP A 123 14.40 9.06 14.00
CA ASP A 123 13.63 7.88 14.43
C ASP A 123 12.20 8.25 14.82
N LEU A 124 11.25 7.42 14.39
CA LEU A 124 9.82 7.62 14.61
C LEU A 124 9.26 6.63 15.63
N ASN A 125 8.32 7.10 16.44
CA ASN A 125 7.44 6.21 17.20
C ASN A 125 6.41 5.56 16.27
N HIS A 126 6.15 4.28 16.51
CA HIS A 126 5.19 3.53 15.72
C HIS A 126 4.43 2.52 16.58
N HIS A 127 3.27 2.13 16.08
CA HIS A 127 2.42 1.09 16.68
C HIS A 127 1.96 0.11 15.62
N ILE A 128 2.04 -1.18 15.91
CA ILE A 128 1.55 -2.24 15.01
C ILE A 128 0.27 -2.83 15.59
N GLN A 129 -0.80 -2.77 14.82
CA GLN A 129 -2.06 -3.44 15.12
C GLN A 129 -2.43 -4.41 13.99
N GLY A 130 -2.15 -5.68 14.20
CA GLY A 130 -2.38 -6.72 13.20
C GLY A 130 -1.60 -6.46 11.92
N THR A 131 -2.29 -6.12 10.84
CA THR A 131 -1.69 -5.87 9.53
C THR A 131 -1.45 -4.38 9.23
N ILE A 132 -1.59 -3.51 10.23
CA ILE A 132 -1.41 -2.06 10.08
C ILE A 132 -0.28 -1.58 10.97
N LEU A 133 0.66 -0.86 10.38
CA LEU A 133 1.68 -0.08 11.05
C LEU A 133 1.25 1.39 11.00
N GLU A 134 0.96 1.97 12.16
CA GLU A 134 0.68 3.38 12.35
C GLU A 134 1.95 4.10 12.80
N VAL A 135 2.23 5.24 12.19
CA VAL A 135 3.45 6.01 12.43
C VAL A 135 3.11 7.47 12.63
N GLU A 136 3.49 8.04 13.77
CA GLU A 136 3.36 9.46 14.04
C GLU A 136 4.52 10.23 13.42
N LEU A 137 4.22 11.31 12.71
CA LEU A 137 5.24 12.14 12.08
C LEU A 137 5.82 13.13 13.09
N ILE A 138 7.15 13.21 13.17
CA ILE A 138 7.83 14.27 13.94
C ILE A 138 7.53 15.63 13.31
N LYS A 139 7.61 15.70 11.99
CA LYS A 139 7.31 16.89 11.23
C LYS A 139 6.05 16.65 10.38
N PRO A 140 4.95 17.37 10.64
CA PRO A 140 3.75 17.27 9.80
C PRO A 140 4.07 17.50 8.33
N LEU A 141 3.44 16.73 7.46
CA LEU A 141 3.60 16.84 6.01
C LEU A 141 2.49 17.71 5.43
N LEU A 142 2.86 18.91 5.02
CA LEU A 142 1.94 19.91 4.48
C LEU A 142 1.47 19.54 3.07
N PRO A 143 0.36 20.14 2.58
CA PRO A 143 -0.08 20.03 1.20
C PRO A 143 1.03 20.33 0.20
N ASN A 144 1.08 19.54 -0.88
CA ASN A 144 2.07 19.68 -1.97
C ASN A 144 3.54 19.56 -1.52
N GLN A 145 3.79 18.95 -0.37
CA GLN A 145 5.14 18.65 0.10
C GLN A 145 5.43 17.16 0.02
N SER A 146 6.71 16.82 0.15
CA SER A 146 7.17 15.44 0.25
C SER A 146 8.03 15.22 1.48
N THR A 147 8.12 13.98 1.91
CA THR A 147 9.00 13.56 2.99
C THR A 147 9.60 12.19 2.66
N SER A 148 10.79 11.93 3.17
CA SER A 148 11.41 10.61 3.02
C SER A 148 11.21 9.77 4.26
N PHE A 149 10.97 8.48 4.04
CA PHE A 149 10.97 7.46 5.09
C PHE A 149 12.06 6.44 4.81
N TYR A 150 12.60 5.87 5.89
CA TYR A 150 13.50 4.72 5.85
C TYR A 150 12.99 3.66 6.82
N LEU A 151 12.90 2.41 6.36
CA LEU A 151 12.50 1.26 7.15
C LEU A 151 13.55 0.16 7.06
N GLU A 152 13.88 -0.42 8.22
CA GLU A 152 14.54 -1.73 8.31
C GLU A 152 13.53 -2.73 8.89
N TYR A 153 13.41 -3.88 8.27
CA TYR A 153 12.46 -4.88 8.69
C TYR A 153 12.96 -6.29 8.44
N PHE A 154 12.48 -7.20 9.26
CA PHE A 154 12.71 -8.63 9.13
C PHE A 154 11.37 -9.29 8.79
N SER A 155 11.38 -10.23 7.86
CA SER A 155 10.16 -10.84 7.36
C SER A 155 10.29 -12.35 7.18
N GLN A 156 9.21 -13.07 7.45
CA GLN A 156 9.07 -14.48 7.14
C GLN A 156 7.97 -14.68 6.09
N VAL A 157 8.32 -15.44 5.06
CA VAL A 157 7.38 -15.78 3.99
C VAL A 157 6.46 -16.89 4.45
N PRO A 158 5.13 -16.68 4.47
CA PRO A 158 4.19 -17.70 4.92
C PRO A 158 4.13 -18.91 3.99
N ALA A 159 3.72 -20.05 4.48
CA ALA A 159 3.21 -21.12 3.62
C ALA A 159 2.04 -20.56 2.78
N GLN A 160 1.98 -20.88 1.49
CA GLN A 160 1.02 -20.22 0.62
C GLN A 160 -0.43 -20.61 0.92
N ILE A 161 -1.22 -19.61 1.24
CA ILE A 161 -2.66 -19.72 1.43
C ILE A 161 -3.42 -18.95 0.35
N ARG A 162 -2.94 -17.73 0.01
CA ARG A 162 -3.53 -16.90 -1.01
C ARG A 162 -2.51 -16.56 -2.11
N ARG A 163 -2.39 -15.27 -2.48
CA ARG A 163 -1.54 -14.80 -3.58
C ARG A 163 -0.05 -14.77 -3.23
N SER A 164 0.26 -14.73 -1.94
CA SER A 164 1.64 -14.65 -1.47
C SER A 164 1.97 -15.83 -0.58
N GLY A 165 3.18 -16.32 -0.68
CA GLY A 165 3.66 -17.42 0.13
C GLY A 165 4.65 -18.32 -0.61
N ARG A 166 5.03 -19.39 0.06
CA ARG A 166 5.98 -20.39 -0.43
C ARG A 166 5.34 -21.75 -0.66
N ASN A 167 6.00 -22.55 -1.47
CA ASN A 167 5.63 -23.96 -1.73
C ASN A 167 4.20 -24.06 -2.28
N ASN A 168 3.92 -23.37 -3.37
CA ASN A 168 2.61 -23.43 -3.99
C ASN A 168 2.39 -24.77 -4.73
N LYS A 169 1.13 -25.02 -5.10
CA LYS A 169 0.76 -26.26 -5.79
C LYS A 169 1.30 -26.38 -7.20
N GLU A 170 1.67 -25.26 -7.81
CA GLU A 170 2.23 -25.15 -9.16
C GLU A 170 3.74 -25.40 -9.19
N GLY A 171 4.37 -25.66 -8.04
CA GLY A 171 5.82 -25.92 -7.94
C GLY A 171 6.68 -24.66 -7.95
N ILE A 172 6.11 -23.50 -7.67
CA ILE A 172 6.86 -22.25 -7.48
C ILE A 172 7.25 -22.13 -6.00
N ASP A 173 8.55 -22.02 -5.74
CA ASP A 173 9.06 -21.96 -4.36
C ASP A 173 8.56 -20.72 -3.63
N TYR A 174 8.54 -19.57 -4.29
CA TYR A 174 8.08 -18.31 -3.71
C TYR A 174 7.20 -17.54 -4.68
N SER A 175 5.97 -17.25 -4.26
CA SER A 175 5.05 -16.35 -4.93
C SER A 175 4.88 -15.11 -4.05
N MET A 176 5.40 -13.96 -4.48
CA MET A 176 5.55 -12.77 -3.63
C MET A 176 4.66 -11.65 -4.15
N ALA A 177 3.46 -11.51 -3.57
CA ALA A 177 2.58 -10.37 -3.80
C ALA A 177 2.44 -9.56 -2.51
N GLN A 178 2.58 -8.23 -2.58
CA GLN A 178 2.42 -7.35 -1.41
C GLN A 178 3.34 -7.73 -0.24
N TRP A 179 4.60 -8.04 -0.54
CA TRP A 179 5.56 -8.68 0.35
C TRP A 179 6.40 -7.72 1.19
N PHE A 180 6.20 -6.43 1.06
CA PHE A 180 6.95 -5.38 1.76
C PHE A 180 5.99 -4.46 2.54
N PRO A 181 6.45 -3.72 3.57
CA PRO A 181 5.67 -2.68 4.22
C PRO A 181 5.23 -1.63 3.21
N LYS A 182 3.95 -1.62 2.86
CA LYS A 182 3.40 -0.80 1.78
C LYS A 182 2.62 0.38 2.33
N MET A 183 2.96 1.60 1.90
CA MET A 183 2.21 2.81 2.25
C MET A 183 0.72 2.62 1.97
N ALA A 184 -0.13 2.97 2.93
CA ALA A 184 -1.57 2.97 2.74
C ALA A 184 -1.99 4.15 1.85
N GLU A 185 -3.13 4.01 1.18
CA GLU A 185 -3.72 5.12 0.42
C GLU A 185 -4.32 6.17 1.36
N TYR A 186 -4.15 7.43 0.98
CA TYR A 186 -4.88 8.56 1.52
C TYR A 186 -5.62 9.27 0.40
N ASP A 187 -6.94 9.26 0.46
CA ASP A 187 -7.80 9.92 -0.52
C ASP A 187 -8.80 10.88 0.15
N LYS A 188 -9.77 11.36 -0.58
CA LYS A 188 -10.81 12.27 -0.07
C LYS A 188 -11.63 11.73 1.12
N ASN A 189 -11.55 10.45 1.41
CA ASN A 189 -12.20 9.79 2.54
C ASN A 189 -11.20 9.58 3.71
N GLY A 190 -9.98 10.07 3.60
CA GLY A 190 -8.91 9.88 4.58
C GLY A 190 -8.05 8.65 4.32
N TRP A 191 -7.41 8.14 5.38
CA TRP A 191 -6.54 6.98 5.30
C TRP A 191 -7.31 5.66 5.13
N HIS A 192 -6.90 4.86 4.15
CA HIS A 192 -7.40 3.50 3.94
C HIS A 192 -6.53 2.48 4.69
N ALA A 193 -6.34 2.69 5.99
CA ALA A 193 -5.60 1.79 6.88
C ALA A 193 -6.50 0.65 7.41
N ASN A 194 -7.19 -0.04 6.51
CA ASN A 194 -8.07 -1.14 6.87
C ASN A 194 -7.27 -2.44 7.05
N PRO A 195 -7.51 -3.21 8.12
CA PRO A 195 -6.87 -4.51 8.30
C PRO A 195 -7.11 -5.44 7.10
N TYR A 196 -6.07 -6.18 6.73
CA TYR A 196 -6.18 -7.14 5.62
C TYR A 196 -6.91 -8.41 6.07
N ILE A 197 -8.11 -8.59 5.54
CA ILE A 197 -9.01 -9.70 5.83
C ILE A 197 -9.49 -10.42 4.57
N ALA A 198 -8.62 -10.57 3.58
CA ALA A 198 -8.90 -11.15 2.27
C ALA A 198 -9.71 -10.23 1.31
N ARG A 199 -9.62 -8.93 1.47
CA ARG A 199 -10.14 -7.93 0.54
C ARG A 199 -9.12 -7.60 -0.56
N GLU A 200 -9.52 -6.77 -1.53
CA GLU A 200 -8.60 -6.23 -2.54
C GLU A 200 -7.60 -5.26 -1.91
N PHE A 201 -6.45 -5.15 -2.57
CA PHE A 201 -5.40 -4.23 -2.16
C PHE A 201 -5.70 -2.84 -2.70
N TYR A 202 -5.55 -1.83 -1.85
CA TYR A 202 -5.69 -0.43 -2.22
C TYR A 202 -4.52 0.36 -1.62
N ALA A 203 -3.75 1.03 -2.46
CA ALA A 203 -2.56 1.77 -2.06
C ALA A 203 -2.16 2.73 -3.18
N PRO A 204 -1.38 3.78 -2.89
CA PRO A 204 -0.97 4.76 -3.88
C PRO A 204 -0.12 4.13 -4.99
N TRP A 205 -0.23 4.71 -6.17
CA TRP A 205 0.66 4.43 -7.28
C TRP A 205 2.09 4.88 -6.95
N GLY A 206 3.07 4.18 -7.49
CA GLY A 206 4.45 4.53 -7.22
C GLY A 206 5.44 3.95 -8.22
N ASP A 207 6.64 4.52 -8.18
CA ASP A 207 7.80 4.03 -8.89
C ASP A 207 8.58 3.09 -7.96
N PHE A 208 9.16 2.02 -8.52
CA PHE A 208 9.84 1.00 -7.75
C PHE A 208 11.22 0.70 -8.31
N ASP A 209 12.24 0.85 -7.47
CA ASP A 209 13.60 0.32 -7.68
C ASP A 209 13.83 -0.80 -6.67
N VAL A 210 13.93 -2.05 -7.15
CA VAL A 210 13.98 -3.22 -6.28
C VAL A 210 15.23 -4.03 -6.56
N SER A 211 16.03 -4.26 -5.51
CA SER A 211 17.19 -5.12 -5.53
C SER A 211 16.95 -6.35 -4.66
N ILE A 212 17.08 -7.54 -5.25
CA ILE A 212 16.87 -8.82 -4.57
C ILE A 212 18.16 -9.63 -4.61
N SER A 213 18.73 -9.92 -3.44
CA SER A 213 19.81 -10.87 -3.27
C SER A 213 19.24 -12.21 -2.81
N ILE A 214 19.45 -13.25 -3.59
CA ILE A 214 19.02 -14.63 -3.28
C ILE A 214 20.04 -15.62 -3.79
N HIS A 215 20.03 -16.85 -3.29
CA HIS A 215 20.92 -17.91 -3.73
C HIS A 215 20.84 -18.12 -5.26
N LYS A 216 22.00 -18.31 -5.91
CA LYS A 216 22.17 -18.37 -7.38
C LYS A 216 21.34 -19.43 -8.11
N ASN A 217 20.82 -20.44 -7.43
CA ASN A 217 19.96 -21.47 -8.03
C ASN A 217 18.54 -21.00 -8.29
N TYR A 218 18.15 -19.80 -7.78
CA TYR A 218 16.83 -19.23 -8.01
C TYR A 218 16.81 -18.35 -9.24
N ILE A 219 15.72 -18.44 -9.97
CA ILE A 219 15.39 -17.53 -11.08
C ILE A 219 14.32 -16.58 -10.59
N ILE A 220 14.57 -15.27 -10.68
CA ILE A 220 13.63 -14.25 -10.28
C ILE A 220 12.82 -13.81 -11.49
N GLY A 221 11.50 -14.00 -11.42
CA GLY A 221 10.52 -13.38 -12.32
C GLY A 221 9.82 -12.23 -11.61
N ALA A 222 9.85 -11.03 -12.16
CA ALA A 222 9.20 -9.85 -11.59
C ALA A 222 8.59 -8.96 -12.66
N THR A 223 7.68 -8.08 -12.25
CA THR A 223 7.21 -6.98 -13.10
C THR A 223 8.30 -5.91 -13.22
N GLY A 224 8.27 -5.14 -14.32
CA GLY A 224 9.24 -4.08 -14.58
C GLY A 224 10.37 -4.50 -15.51
N ILE A 225 11.45 -3.74 -15.50
CA ILE A 225 12.62 -3.92 -16.39
C ILE A 225 13.78 -4.44 -15.56
N LEU A 226 14.36 -5.58 -15.98
CA LEU A 226 15.56 -6.12 -15.38
C LEU A 226 16.79 -5.29 -15.80
N LEU A 227 17.43 -4.61 -14.84
CA LEU A 227 18.54 -3.71 -15.11
C LEU A 227 19.90 -4.41 -15.19
N ASN A 228 20.10 -5.51 -14.44
CA ASN A 228 21.37 -6.23 -14.34
C ASN A 228 21.37 -7.55 -15.11
N LYS A 229 20.93 -7.58 -16.36
CA LYS A 229 21.09 -8.75 -17.21
C LYS A 229 22.59 -9.09 -17.32
N ILE A 230 22.99 -10.20 -16.71
CA ILE A 230 24.26 -10.84 -17.04
C ILE A 230 24.10 -11.39 -18.46
N LYS A 231 24.91 -10.91 -19.39
CA LYS A 231 24.98 -11.42 -20.77
C LYS A 231 25.64 -12.77 -20.78
#